data_ae53725cdbd8b49cdf3c95e1b0d554dc
#
_entry.id   ae53725cdbd8b49cdf3c95e1b0d554dc
#
_cell.length_a   1.000
_cell.length_b   1.000
_cell.length_c   1.000
_cell.angle_alpha   90.00
_cell.angle_beta   90.00
_cell.angle_gamma   90.00
#
_symmetry.space_group_name_H-M   'P 1'
#
loop_
_entity.id
_entity.type
_entity.pdbx_description
1 polymer ?
#
loop_
_entity_poly.entity_id
_entity_poly.type
_entity_poly.pdbx_seq_one_letter_code
_entity_poly.pdbx_strand_id
1 'polypeptide(L)'
;MSNTVGEEEKIPRNFITDIIDEDLKEGRTDHVATRFPPEPNGYLHIGHAKSICLNFGLARDYKGTCNLRFDDTNPEKEDMEYINSIQNDVKWLGFKWTKICHSSDYFERLYGYAIELINKGLAYVDELSPDEIREYRGTLTKP
;
A
#
# COMPACT_ATOMS: atom_id res chain seq x y z
N MET A 1 -5.43 -45.59 12.47
CA MET A 1 -6.04 -44.37 11.89
C MET A 1 -5.78 -43.24 12.88
N SER A 2 -4.70 -42.53 12.74
CA SER A 2 -4.32 -41.40 13.63
C SER A 2 -4.83 -40.10 12.99
N ASN A 3 -5.86 -39.53 13.61
CA ASN A 3 -6.29 -38.15 13.32
C ASN A 3 -5.22 -37.20 13.81
N THR A 4 -4.39 -36.71 12.91
CA THR A 4 -3.62 -35.49 13.15
C THR A 4 -4.56 -34.30 13.02
N VAL A 5 -5.04 -33.82 14.16
CA VAL A 5 -5.66 -32.48 14.27
C VAL A 5 -4.54 -31.51 13.93
N GLY A 6 -4.68 -30.78 12.82
CA GLY A 6 -3.74 -29.75 12.42
C GLY A 6 -3.68 -28.71 13.54
N GLU A 7 -2.51 -28.53 14.12
CA GLU A 7 -2.22 -27.38 14.98
C GLU A 7 -2.45 -26.13 14.13
N GLU A 8 -3.40 -25.30 14.47
CA GLU A 8 -3.53 -23.96 13.90
C GLU A 8 -2.25 -23.19 14.25
N GLU A 9 -1.42 -22.90 13.25
CA GLU A 9 -0.23 -22.06 13.43
C GLU A 9 -0.67 -20.73 14.05
N LYS A 10 -0.26 -20.48 15.31
CA LYS A 10 -0.58 -19.23 15.99
C LYS A 10 0.12 -18.08 15.28
N ILE A 11 -0.65 -17.12 14.80
CA ILE A 11 -0.13 -15.87 14.23
C ILE A 11 0.74 -15.18 15.28
N PRO A 12 2.01 -14.82 14.96
CA PRO A 12 2.89 -14.12 15.90
C PRO A 12 2.31 -12.79 16.32
N ARG A 13 2.16 -12.57 17.61
CA ARG A 13 1.56 -11.34 18.14
C ARG A 13 2.51 -10.15 18.06
N ASN A 14 2.01 -9.03 17.59
CA ASN A 14 2.63 -7.73 17.59
C ASN A 14 1.52 -6.65 17.57
N PHE A 15 1.88 -5.37 17.69
CA PHE A 15 0.90 -4.30 17.77
C PHE A 15 -0.04 -4.21 16.57
N ILE A 16 0.40 -4.64 15.37
CA ILE A 16 -0.45 -4.65 14.16
C ILE A 16 -1.49 -5.76 14.27
N THR A 17 -1.06 -6.97 14.62
CA THR A 17 -1.97 -8.11 14.80
C THR A 17 -2.94 -7.88 15.96
N ASP A 18 -2.51 -7.21 17.04
CA ASP A 18 -3.39 -6.87 18.15
C ASP A 18 -4.51 -5.90 17.72
N ILE A 19 -4.20 -4.89 16.88
CA ILE A 19 -5.20 -3.98 16.30
C ILE A 19 -6.16 -4.73 15.36
N ILE A 20 -5.63 -5.58 14.48
CA ILE A 20 -6.46 -6.37 13.55
C ILE A 20 -7.41 -7.29 14.32
N ASP A 21 -6.90 -7.99 15.33
CA ASP A 21 -7.69 -8.90 16.16
C ASP A 21 -8.81 -8.16 16.89
N GLU A 22 -8.53 -6.96 17.40
CA GLU A 22 -9.52 -6.12 18.04
C GLU A 22 -10.59 -5.64 17.05
N ASP A 23 -10.18 -5.15 15.87
CA ASP A 23 -11.10 -4.69 14.81
C ASP A 23 -12.05 -5.80 14.35
N LEU A 24 -11.52 -7.00 14.14
CA LEU A 24 -12.31 -8.16 13.76
C LEU A 24 -13.28 -8.59 14.89
N LYS A 25 -12.78 -8.59 16.14
CA LYS A 25 -13.60 -8.98 17.32
C LYS A 25 -14.75 -8.01 17.57
N GLU A 26 -14.53 -6.72 17.40
CA GLU A 26 -15.54 -5.68 17.58
C GLU A 26 -16.46 -5.49 16.37
N GLY A 27 -16.19 -6.20 15.28
CA GLY A 27 -16.98 -6.10 14.06
C GLY A 27 -16.80 -4.78 13.32
N ARG A 28 -15.69 -4.05 13.57
CA ARG A 28 -15.34 -2.85 12.80
C ARG A 28 -15.01 -3.19 11.35
N THR A 29 -14.51 -4.39 11.11
CA THR A 29 -14.32 -5.00 9.79
C THR A 29 -14.53 -6.50 9.86
N ASP A 30 -14.84 -7.11 8.74
CA ASP A 30 -14.96 -8.57 8.57
C ASP A 30 -13.87 -9.15 7.67
N HIS A 31 -12.98 -8.29 7.14
CA HIS A 31 -11.99 -8.68 6.16
C HIS A 31 -10.69 -7.88 6.32
N VAL A 32 -9.55 -8.57 6.20
CA VAL A 32 -8.22 -7.95 6.17
C VAL A 32 -7.79 -7.73 4.73
N ALA A 33 -7.60 -6.48 4.35
CA ALA A 33 -7.11 -6.09 3.04
C ALA A 33 -5.82 -5.28 3.17
N THR A 34 -4.76 -5.73 2.54
CA THR A 34 -3.47 -5.06 2.50
C THR A 34 -3.05 -4.73 1.07
N ARG A 35 -1.99 -3.96 0.93
CA ARG A 35 -1.38 -3.67 -0.36
C ARG A 35 0.12 -3.53 -0.25
N PHE A 36 0.81 -3.87 -1.32
CA PHE A 36 2.19 -3.49 -1.55
C PHE A 36 2.22 -2.48 -2.72
N PRO A 37 2.56 -1.19 -2.47
CA PRO A 37 2.47 -0.12 -3.46
C PRO A 37 3.86 0.36 -3.93
N PRO A 38 4.61 -0.42 -4.72
CA PRO A 38 5.91 0.02 -5.22
C PRO A 38 5.78 1.05 -6.35
N GLU A 39 6.73 2.00 -6.41
CA GLU A 39 6.97 2.79 -7.62
C GLU A 39 7.82 1.95 -8.58
N PRO A 40 7.44 1.82 -9.88
CA PRO A 40 8.19 1.02 -10.85
C PRO A 40 9.36 1.81 -11.48
N ASN A 41 10.21 2.41 -10.63
CA ASN A 41 11.34 3.29 -10.99
C ASN A 41 12.70 2.70 -10.62
N GLY A 42 12.76 1.43 -10.22
CA GLY A 42 13.99 0.74 -9.82
C GLY A 42 13.74 -0.67 -9.31
N TYR A 43 14.83 -1.38 -9.07
CA TYR A 43 14.80 -2.73 -8.48
C TYR A 43 14.51 -2.69 -6.99
N LEU A 44 13.88 -3.76 -6.49
CA LEU A 44 13.62 -3.90 -5.06
C LEU A 44 14.90 -4.17 -4.27
N HIS A 45 14.89 -3.83 -3.00
CA HIS A 45 15.95 -4.14 -2.04
C HIS A 45 15.36 -4.75 -0.76
N ILE A 46 16.21 -5.11 0.20
CA ILE A 46 15.80 -5.82 1.42
C ILE A 46 14.73 -5.07 2.24
N GLY A 47 14.69 -3.74 2.18
CA GLY A 47 13.64 -2.95 2.81
C GLY A 47 12.26 -3.22 2.19
N HIS A 48 12.19 -3.39 0.88
CA HIS A 48 10.96 -3.79 0.19
C HIS A 48 10.56 -5.22 0.54
N ALA A 49 11.52 -6.15 0.63
CA ALA A 49 11.23 -7.52 1.03
C ALA A 49 10.55 -7.58 2.42
N LYS A 50 11.02 -6.77 3.38
CA LYS A 50 10.37 -6.64 4.69
C LYS A 50 8.91 -6.19 4.57
N SER A 51 8.63 -5.18 3.75
CA SER A 51 7.27 -4.67 3.50
C SER A 51 6.38 -5.71 2.80
N ILE A 52 6.93 -6.44 1.81
CA ILE A 52 6.24 -7.53 1.13
C ILE A 52 5.85 -8.62 2.13
N CYS A 53 6.82 -9.13 2.91
CA CYS A 53 6.56 -10.17 3.90
C CYS A 53 5.52 -9.75 4.93
N LEU A 54 5.52 -8.49 5.37
CA LEU A 54 4.52 -7.97 6.29
C LEU A 54 3.11 -7.96 5.66
N ASN A 55 2.96 -7.30 4.51
CA ASN A 55 1.64 -7.09 3.90
C ASN A 55 1.03 -8.39 3.38
N PHE A 56 1.80 -9.19 2.66
CA PHE A 56 1.33 -10.48 2.14
C PHE A 56 1.19 -11.52 3.25
N GLY A 57 2.07 -11.48 4.27
CA GLY A 57 1.98 -12.34 5.45
C GLY A 57 0.69 -12.12 6.21
N LEU A 58 0.35 -10.88 6.54
CA LEU A 58 -0.90 -10.53 7.21
C LEU A 58 -2.12 -11.00 6.38
N ALA A 59 -2.13 -10.73 5.08
CA ALA A 59 -3.23 -11.19 4.21
C ALA A 59 -3.38 -12.72 4.23
N ARG A 60 -2.26 -13.47 4.17
CA ARG A 60 -2.27 -14.92 4.26
C ARG A 60 -2.78 -15.40 5.62
N ASP A 61 -2.23 -14.86 6.70
CA ASP A 61 -2.46 -15.34 8.06
C ASP A 61 -3.92 -15.07 8.52
N TYR A 62 -4.51 -13.97 8.04
CA TYR A 62 -5.91 -13.62 8.29
C TYR A 62 -6.87 -14.05 7.17
N LYS A 63 -6.44 -14.87 6.20
CA LYS A 63 -7.25 -15.30 5.06
C LYS A 63 -7.88 -14.14 4.28
N GLY A 64 -7.17 -13.02 4.27
CA GLY A 64 -7.55 -11.77 3.63
C GLY A 64 -7.02 -11.62 2.20
N THR A 65 -6.89 -10.39 1.74
CA THR A 65 -6.41 -10.06 0.41
C THR A 65 -5.19 -9.14 0.46
N CYS A 66 -4.26 -9.30 -0.50
CA CYS A 66 -3.18 -8.34 -0.73
C CYS A 66 -3.11 -7.96 -2.21
N ASN A 67 -3.20 -6.67 -2.51
CA ASN A 67 -3.07 -6.16 -3.87
C ASN A 67 -1.65 -5.66 -4.13
N LEU A 68 -1.14 -5.92 -5.34
CA LEU A 68 0.04 -5.27 -5.87
C LEU A 68 -0.42 -4.04 -6.65
N ARG A 69 -0.10 -2.83 -6.13
CA ARG A 69 -0.50 -1.57 -6.77
C ARG A 69 0.74 -0.78 -7.17
N PHE A 70 0.99 -0.68 -8.44
CA PHE A 70 2.06 0.18 -8.94
C PHE A 70 1.66 1.65 -8.79
N ASP A 71 2.51 2.43 -8.09
CA ASP A 71 2.37 3.88 -7.99
C ASP A 71 3.10 4.53 -9.18
N ASP A 72 2.56 4.27 -10.36
CA ASP A 72 3.06 4.70 -11.67
C ASP A 72 2.56 6.13 -12.00
N THR A 73 3.08 7.10 -11.26
CA THR A 73 2.68 8.52 -11.37
C THR A 73 3.71 9.40 -12.05
N ASN A 74 4.90 8.86 -12.36
CA ASN A 74 5.99 9.59 -13.01
C ASN A 74 6.50 8.85 -14.25
N PRO A 75 5.91 9.09 -15.43
CA PRO A 75 6.23 8.36 -16.66
C PRO A 75 7.68 8.55 -17.14
N GLU A 76 8.40 9.57 -16.66
CA GLU A 76 9.81 9.79 -17.03
C GLU A 76 10.80 8.80 -16.38
N LYS A 77 10.38 8.15 -15.30
CA LYS A 77 11.24 7.28 -14.49
C LYS A 77 10.80 5.82 -14.45
N GLU A 78 9.64 5.53 -15.00
CA GLU A 78 8.99 4.23 -14.91
C GLU A 78 9.30 3.39 -16.13
N ASP A 79 9.60 2.10 -15.91
CA ASP A 79 9.91 1.16 -16.96
C ASP A 79 9.23 -0.18 -16.73
N MET A 80 8.79 -0.80 -17.82
CA MET A 80 8.21 -2.16 -17.82
C MET A 80 9.18 -3.21 -17.28
N GLU A 81 10.48 -2.97 -17.38
CA GLU A 81 11.50 -3.84 -16.79
C GLU A 81 11.33 -3.93 -15.27
N TYR A 82 11.13 -2.78 -14.60
CA TYR A 82 10.93 -2.73 -13.15
C TYR A 82 9.60 -3.36 -12.74
N ILE A 83 8.53 -3.12 -13.49
CA ILE A 83 7.22 -3.76 -13.26
C ILE A 83 7.36 -5.28 -13.28
N ASN A 84 8.06 -5.83 -14.27
CA ASN A 84 8.28 -7.28 -14.39
C ASN A 84 9.20 -7.81 -13.28
N SER A 85 10.27 -7.09 -12.96
CA SER A 85 11.20 -7.45 -11.88
C SER A 85 10.49 -7.52 -10.52
N ILE A 86 9.72 -6.48 -10.18
CA ILE A 86 8.95 -6.42 -8.93
C ILE A 86 7.98 -7.61 -8.80
N GLN A 87 7.27 -7.94 -9.87
CA GLN A 87 6.38 -9.10 -9.88
C GLN A 87 7.15 -10.41 -9.66
N ASN A 88 8.32 -10.56 -10.28
CA ASN A 88 9.15 -11.74 -10.10
C ASN A 88 9.69 -11.84 -8.68
N ASP A 89 10.10 -10.74 -8.07
CA ASP A 89 10.59 -10.69 -6.68
C ASP A 89 9.51 -11.07 -5.68
N VAL A 90 8.27 -10.59 -5.85
CA VAL A 90 7.13 -10.97 -5.02
C VAL A 90 6.85 -12.48 -5.14
N LYS A 91 6.89 -13.04 -6.35
CA LYS A 91 6.73 -14.48 -6.58
C LYS A 91 7.88 -15.29 -5.98
N TRP A 92 9.12 -14.81 -6.13
CA TRP A 92 10.32 -15.45 -5.58
C TRP A 92 10.27 -15.53 -4.04
N LEU A 93 9.71 -14.50 -3.38
CA LEU A 93 9.44 -14.51 -1.94
C LEU A 93 8.29 -15.45 -1.55
N GLY A 94 7.67 -16.15 -2.49
CA GLY A 94 6.62 -17.13 -2.25
C GLY A 94 5.20 -16.55 -2.14
N PHE A 95 4.99 -15.29 -2.53
CA PHE A 95 3.70 -14.64 -2.43
C PHE A 95 2.97 -14.54 -3.77
N LYS A 96 1.64 -14.42 -3.67
CA LYS A 96 0.74 -14.19 -4.79
C LYS A 96 -0.23 -13.07 -4.43
N TRP A 97 -0.34 -12.08 -5.30
CA TRP A 97 -1.29 -10.98 -5.11
C TRP A 97 -2.71 -11.38 -5.52
N THR A 98 -3.68 -10.70 -4.96
CA THR A 98 -5.10 -10.87 -5.31
C THR A 98 -5.40 -10.13 -6.61
N LYS A 99 -4.91 -8.89 -6.75
CA LYS A 99 -5.13 -8.03 -7.92
C LYS A 99 -3.89 -7.19 -8.19
N ILE A 100 -3.60 -6.91 -9.46
CA ILE A 100 -2.70 -5.84 -9.90
C ILE A 100 -3.53 -4.60 -10.20
N CYS A 101 -3.05 -3.45 -9.72
CA CYS A 101 -3.60 -2.13 -9.99
C CYS A 101 -2.48 -1.18 -10.41
N HIS A 102 -2.82 -0.18 -11.20
CA HIS A 102 -1.95 0.92 -11.58
C HIS A 102 -2.60 2.22 -11.15
N SER A 103 -1.84 3.12 -10.51
CA SER A 103 -2.36 4.43 -10.09
C SER A 103 -2.80 5.27 -11.28
N SER A 104 -2.10 5.13 -12.42
CA SER A 104 -2.43 5.80 -13.67
C SER A 104 -3.83 5.48 -14.21
N ASP A 105 -4.35 4.28 -13.95
CA ASP A 105 -5.72 3.88 -14.35
C ASP A 105 -6.82 4.72 -13.67
N TYR A 106 -6.46 5.47 -12.63
CA TYR A 106 -7.42 6.19 -11.78
C TYR A 106 -7.31 7.72 -11.88
N PHE A 107 -6.46 8.28 -12.72
CA PHE A 107 -6.19 9.72 -12.78
C PHE A 107 -7.46 10.55 -13.02
N GLU A 108 -8.29 10.18 -13.98
CA GLU A 108 -9.56 10.87 -14.23
C GLU A 108 -10.48 10.87 -12.99
N ARG A 109 -10.53 9.73 -12.30
CA ARG A 109 -11.33 9.59 -11.09
C ARG A 109 -10.78 10.41 -9.94
N LEU A 110 -9.46 10.44 -9.76
CA LEU A 110 -8.78 11.24 -8.74
C LEU A 110 -8.98 12.73 -8.99
N TYR A 111 -8.91 13.16 -10.26
CA TYR A 111 -9.23 14.54 -10.65
C TYR A 111 -10.68 14.89 -10.30
N GLY A 112 -11.63 14.02 -10.60
CA GLY A 112 -13.04 14.20 -10.22
C GLY A 112 -13.22 14.36 -8.70
N TYR A 113 -12.51 13.57 -7.89
CA TYR A 113 -12.54 13.70 -6.43
C TYR A 113 -11.94 15.02 -5.94
N ALA A 114 -10.86 15.51 -6.57
CA ALA A 114 -10.29 16.81 -6.24
C ALA A 114 -11.31 17.94 -6.48
N ILE A 115 -12.00 17.93 -7.62
CA ILE A 115 -13.08 18.89 -7.91
C ILE A 115 -14.22 18.79 -6.89
N GLU A 116 -14.60 17.57 -6.50
CA GLU A 116 -15.63 17.37 -5.48
C GLU A 116 -15.23 17.96 -4.12
N LEU A 117 -13.98 17.78 -3.70
CA LEU A 117 -13.48 18.38 -2.46
C LEU A 117 -13.47 19.91 -2.50
N ILE A 118 -13.07 20.50 -3.64
CA ILE A 118 -13.12 21.95 -3.83
C ILE A 118 -14.56 22.47 -3.71
N ASN A 119 -15.50 21.81 -4.40
CA ASN A 119 -16.92 22.19 -4.34
C ASN A 119 -17.53 22.06 -2.93
N LYS A 120 -16.98 21.16 -2.10
CA LYS A 120 -17.37 21.04 -0.69
C LYS A 120 -16.66 22.03 0.24
N GLY A 121 -15.76 22.86 -0.27
CA GLY A 121 -14.96 23.79 0.54
C GLY A 121 -13.91 23.09 1.42
N LEU A 122 -13.54 21.85 1.10
CA LEU A 122 -12.57 21.04 1.84
C LEU A 122 -11.17 21.05 1.21
N ALA A 123 -11.02 21.62 0.03
CA ALA A 123 -9.77 21.84 -0.68
C ALA A 123 -9.83 23.15 -1.46
N TYR A 124 -8.67 23.66 -1.83
CA TYR A 124 -8.53 24.85 -2.68
C TYR A 124 -7.33 24.70 -3.61
N VAL A 125 -7.29 25.48 -4.66
CA VAL A 125 -6.13 25.58 -5.56
C VAL A 125 -5.17 26.59 -4.97
N ASP A 126 -3.90 26.20 -4.79
CA ASP A 126 -2.82 27.08 -4.36
C ASP A 126 -2.07 27.59 -5.59
N GLU A 127 -1.99 28.90 -5.74
CA GLU A 127 -1.32 29.57 -6.87
C GLU A 127 0.09 30.09 -6.53
N LEU A 128 0.59 29.76 -5.32
CA LEU A 128 1.92 30.17 -4.89
C LEU A 128 3.02 29.53 -5.76
N SER A 129 4.05 30.28 -6.05
CA SER A 129 5.25 29.77 -6.68
C SER A 129 6.01 28.78 -5.77
N PRO A 130 6.87 27.91 -6.30
CA PRO A 130 7.68 27.00 -5.49
C PRO A 130 8.55 27.70 -4.43
N ASP A 131 8.98 28.93 -4.69
CA ASP A 131 9.79 29.73 -3.76
C ASP A 131 8.93 30.26 -2.61
N GLU A 132 7.76 30.80 -2.90
CA GLU A 132 6.78 31.23 -1.90
C GLU A 132 6.32 30.04 -1.03
N ILE A 133 6.05 28.88 -1.63
CA ILE A 133 5.70 27.65 -0.86
C ILE A 133 6.84 27.26 0.09
N ARG A 134 8.11 27.37 -0.33
CA ARG A 134 9.27 27.12 0.54
C ARG A 134 9.35 28.09 1.71
N GLU A 135 9.09 29.36 1.46
CA GLU A 135 9.08 30.41 2.49
C GLU A 135 7.96 30.15 3.51
N TYR A 136 6.72 29.93 3.05
CA TYR A 136 5.57 29.68 3.91
C TYR A 136 5.66 28.35 4.68
N ARG A 137 6.31 27.33 4.11
CA ARG A 137 6.51 26.05 4.79
C ARG A 137 7.35 26.18 6.05
N GLY A 138 8.23 27.18 6.09
CA GLY A 138 9.13 27.37 7.21
C GLY A 138 10.19 26.26 7.35
N THR A 139 10.69 26.10 8.56
CA THR A 139 11.69 25.09 8.91
C THR A 139 11.21 24.25 10.10
N LEU A 140 11.94 23.16 10.44
CA LEU A 140 11.64 22.34 11.61
C LEU A 140 11.68 23.12 12.94
N THR A 141 12.38 24.27 12.99
CA THR A 141 12.52 25.10 14.16
C THR A 141 11.73 26.42 14.09
N LYS A 142 11.20 26.74 12.90
CA LYS A 142 10.34 27.91 12.64
C LYS A 142 9.30 27.50 11.60
N PRO A 143 8.25 26.75 12.03
CA PRO A 143 7.19 26.32 11.16
C PRO A 143 6.30 27.47 10.68
#